data_0a1271bfe3a90845f9c11d256a533e4d
#
_entry.id   0a1271bfe3a90845f9c11d256a533e4d
#
_cell.length_a   1.000
_cell.length_b   1.000
_cell.length_c   1.000
_cell.angle_alpha   90.00
_cell.angle_beta   90.00
_cell.angle_gamma   90.00
#
_symmetry.space_group_name_H-M   'P 1'
#
loop_
_entity.id
_entity.type
_entity.pdbx_description
1 polymer ?
#
loop_
_entity_poly.entity_id
_entity_poly.type
_entity_poly.pdbx_seq_one_letter_code
_entity_poly.pdbx_strand_id
1 'polypeptide(L)'
;VIARNSSFTYKGKAVKVQEVAEQLGVRYVLEGSVQKSGEKLRVTAQLVDAVDGKHLWAERYDRKLDDLFAMQDEITNKIFYEMHVKLTIGERANDWQKHFGDPEGMRLHMKGFDRFLTFTLDGHQDAERIYGELYKKNPEGGMGNLDMGWIHWQKIVMGLTNDPKQSIKLGREFGEKAHAIMGDGNSLTLLAT
;
A
#
# COMPACT_ATOMS: atom_id res chain seq x y z
N VAL A 1 -1.46 -10.21 13.03
CA VAL A 1 -1.10 -9.26 14.09
C VAL A 1 -1.33 -9.91 15.44
N ILE A 2 -0.36 -9.81 16.35
CA ILE A 2 -0.44 -10.38 17.71
C ILE A 2 -1.29 -9.49 18.61
N ALA A 3 -2.05 -10.11 19.51
CA ALA A 3 -2.88 -9.40 20.47
C ALA A 3 -2.03 -8.44 21.35
N ARG A 4 -2.58 -7.26 21.62
CA ARG A 4 -1.93 -6.18 22.38
C ARG A 4 -1.35 -6.67 23.70
N ASN A 5 -2.12 -7.46 24.47
CA ASN A 5 -1.69 -7.92 25.79
C ASN A 5 -0.44 -8.81 25.72
N SER A 6 -0.30 -9.63 24.67
CA SER A 6 0.88 -10.49 24.47
C SER A 6 2.13 -9.68 24.16
N SER A 7 2.03 -8.65 23.31
CA SER A 7 3.17 -7.79 22.99
C SER A 7 3.55 -6.85 24.16
N PHE A 8 2.59 -6.42 24.97
CA PHE A 8 2.84 -5.54 26.13
C PHE A 8 3.62 -6.21 27.27
N THR A 9 3.72 -7.54 27.31
CA THR A 9 4.56 -8.25 28.29
C THR A 9 6.04 -7.91 28.16
N TYR A 10 6.46 -7.40 27.00
CA TYR A 10 7.84 -7.00 26.72
C TYR A 10 8.11 -5.51 26.94
N LYS A 11 7.08 -4.72 27.26
CA LYS A 11 7.22 -3.28 27.47
C LYS A 11 8.23 -2.97 28.56
N GLY A 12 9.25 -2.16 28.23
CA GLY A 12 10.30 -1.74 29.16
C GLY A 12 11.34 -2.81 29.51
N LYS A 13 11.31 -3.96 28.86
CA LYS A 13 12.30 -5.02 29.03
C LYS A 13 13.39 -4.94 27.97
N ALA A 14 14.64 -5.13 28.36
CA ALA A 14 15.77 -5.26 27.44
C ALA A 14 15.84 -6.70 26.92
N VAL A 15 15.04 -7.02 25.92
CA VAL A 15 15.02 -8.34 25.24
C VAL A 15 15.44 -8.18 23.80
N LYS A 16 16.08 -9.20 23.26
CA LYS A 16 16.43 -9.23 21.83
C LYS A 16 15.17 -9.41 20.99
N VAL A 17 15.09 -8.69 19.89
CA VAL A 17 13.94 -8.75 18.98
C VAL A 17 13.70 -10.15 18.43
N GLN A 18 14.76 -10.93 18.21
CA GLN A 18 14.68 -12.32 17.77
C GLN A 18 13.96 -13.21 18.80
N GLU A 19 14.26 -13.04 20.10
CA GLU A 19 13.63 -13.80 21.18
C GLU A 19 12.13 -13.45 21.29
N VAL A 20 11.78 -12.18 21.14
CA VAL A 20 10.38 -11.71 21.11
C VAL A 20 9.64 -12.33 19.94
N ALA A 21 10.24 -12.31 18.77
CA ALA A 21 9.65 -12.87 17.54
C ALA A 21 9.43 -14.38 17.63
N GLU A 22 10.39 -15.12 18.15
CA GLU A 22 10.27 -16.57 18.36
C GLU A 22 9.15 -16.91 19.34
N GLN A 23 9.09 -16.23 20.48
CA GLN A 23 8.06 -16.46 21.50
C GLN A 23 6.65 -16.11 21.03
N LEU A 24 6.51 -15.08 20.19
CA LEU A 24 5.23 -14.64 19.62
C LEU A 24 4.87 -15.30 18.28
N GLY A 25 5.78 -16.08 17.68
CA GLY A 25 5.58 -16.71 16.39
C GLY A 25 5.41 -15.69 15.25
N VAL A 26 6.18 -14.58 15.28
CA VAL A 26 6.13 -13.51 14.26
C VAL A 26 7.47 -13.32 13.58
N ARG A 27 7.46 -12.87 12.34
CA ARG A 27 8.67 -12.51 11.60
C ARG A 27 9.05 -11.04 11.77
N TYR A 28 8.06 -10.16 11.81
CA TYR A 28 8.27 -8.71 11.86
C TYR A 28 7.87 -8.15 13.21
N VAL A 29 8.72 -7.32 13.78
CA VAL A 29 8.48 -6.65 15.06
C VAL A 29 8.55 -5.15 14.86
N LEU A 30 7.49 -4.44 15.27
CA LEU A 30 7.47 -3.00 15.38
C LEU A 30 7.89 -2.59 16.78
N GLU A 31 8.97 -1.84 16.87
CA GLU A 31 9.45 -1.23 18.12
C GLU A 31 9.33 0.28 18.07
N GLY A 32 9.20 0.89 19.23
CA GLY A 32 9.19 2.33 19.29
C GLY A 32 9.17 2.90 20.70
N SER A 33 9.37 4.20 20.77
CA SER A 33 9.29 4.97 22.01
C SER A 33 8.50 6.26 21.81
N VAL A 34 7.83 6.68 22.85
CA VAL A 34 7.07 7.93 22.89
C VAL A 34 7.59 8.78 24.03
N GLN A 35 8.02 10.00 23.73
CA GLN A 35 8.51 10.98 24.69
C GLN A 35 7.66 12.25 24.58
N LYS A 36 7.13 12.73 25.69
CA LYS A 36 6.36 13.98 25.76
C LYS A 36 7.13 15.02 26.56
N SER A 37 7.20 16.25 26.02
CA SER A 37 7.79 17.41 26.70
C SER A 37 6.89 18.63 26.42
N GLY A 38 6.07 19.00 27.41
CA GLY A 38 5.04 20.03 27.24
C GLY A 38 4.04 19.62 26.15
N GLU A 39 3.87 20.46 25.14
CA GLU A 39 3.02 20.21 23.97
C GLU A 39 3.74 19.47 22.84
N LYS A 40 5.03 19.17 23.00
CA LYS A 40 5.81 18.47 21.99
C LYS A 40 5.80 16.96 22.27
N LEU A 41 5.63 16.22 21.20
CA LEU A 41 5.65 14.77 21.17
C LEU A 41 6.77 14.31 20.24
N ARG A 42 7.62 13.42 20.74
CA ARG A 42 8.61 12.71 19.94
C ARG A 42 8.24 11.23 19.93
N VAL A 43 8.06 10.68 18.73
CA VAL A 43 7.85 9.26 18.51
C VAL A 43 8.99 8.74 17.66
N THR A 44 9.64 7.68 18.14
CA THR A 44 10.56 6.89 17.32
C THR A 44 9.87 5.58 17.03
N ALA A 45 9.86 5.16 15.78
CA ALA A 45 9.28 3.89 15.34
C ALA A 45 10.25 3.19 14.38
N GLN A 46 10.38 1.87 14.53
CA GLN A 46 11.21 1.04 13.68
C GLN A 46 10.56 -0.31 13.45
N LEU A 47 10.63 -0.79 12.21
CA LEU A 47 10.18 -2.12 11.81
C LEU A 47 11.41 -3.00 11.56
N VAL A 48 11.46 -4.14 12.23
CA VAL A 48 12.60 -5.06 12.20
C VAL A 48 12.16 -6.40 11.61
N ASP A 49 12.90 -6.94 10.65
CA ASP A 49 12.83 -8.37 10.31
C ASP A 49 13.62 -9.16 11.37
N ALA A 50 12.91 -9.90 12.19
CA ALA A 50 13.50 -10.57 13.33
C ALA A 50 14.31 -11.82 12.96
N VAL A 51 14.24 -12.29 11.70
CA VAL A 51 15.03 -13.45 11.22
C VAL A 51 16.51 -13.06 11.14
N ASP A 52 16.81 -11.92 10.54
CA ASP A 52 18.18 -11.44 10.36
C ASP A 52 18.52 -10.20 11.20
N GLY A 53 17.57 -9.69 11.98
CA GLY A 53 17.73 -8.53 12.85
C GLY A 53 17.88 -7.21 12.10
N LYS A 54 17.56 -7.16 10.80
CA LYS A 54 17.70 -5.95 9.99
C LYS A 54 16.52 -5.01 10.17
N HIS A 55 16.83 -3.73 10.30
CA HIS A 55 15.81 -2.69 10.25
C HIS A 55 15.31 -2.54 8.81
N LEU A 56 14.03 -2.77 8.60
CA LEU A 56 13.36 -2.53 7.33
C LEU A 56 13.09 -1.03 7.15
N TRP A 57 12.78 -0.38 8.27
CA TRP A 57 12.44 1.02 8.36
C TRP A 57 12.67 1.52 9.77
N ALA A 58 13.14 2.76 9.91
CA ALA A 58 13.29 3.46 11.19
C ALA A 58 13.14 4.96 10.97
N GLU A 59 12.22 5.58 11.68
CA GLU A 59 11.98 7.03 11.60
C GLU A 59 11.68 7.64 12.97
N ARG A 60 11.92 8.95 13.05
CA ARG A 60 11.62 9.77 14.22
C ARG A 60 10.67 10.89 13.80
N TYR A 61 9.59 11.02 14.53
CA TYR A 61 8.56 12.03 14.35
C TYR A 61 8.60 13.02 15.50
N ASP A 62 8.83 14.29 15.21
CA ASP A 62 8.73 15.40 16.14
C ASP A 62 7.50 16.22 15.74
N ARG A 63 6.45 16.19 16.56
CA ARG A 63 5.14 16.81 16.26
C ARG A 63 4.58 17.52 17.49
N LYS A 64 3.53 18.32 17.30
CA LYS A 64 2.71 18.82 18.40
C LYS A 64 1.70 17.74 18.83
N LEU A 65 1.24 17.86 20.06
CA LEU A 65 0.27 16.88 20.61
C LEU A 65 -1.03 16.84 19.80
N ASP A 66 -1.45 17.97 19.23
CA ASP A 66 -2.66 18.09 18.42
C ASP A 66 -2.57 17.30 17.09
N ASP A 67 -1.34 17.03 16.62
CA ASP A 67 -1.08 16.28 15.40
C ASP A 67 -1.00 14.76 15.61
N LEU A 68 -1.34 14.27 16.81
CA LEU A 68 -1.15 12.87 17.20
C LEU A 68 -1.83 11.88 16.26
N PHE A 69 -3.08 12.14 15.88
CA PHE A 69 -3.84 11.23 15.00
C PHE A 69 -3.27 11.21 13.57
N ALA A 70 -2.93 12.39 13.03
CA ALA A 70 -2.29 12.47 11.72
C ALA A 70 -0.93 11.73 11.70
N MET A 71 -0.17 11.82 12.78
CA MET A 71 1.09 11.08 12.94
C MET A 71 0.87 9.58 13.05
N GLN A 72 -0.19 9.12 13.74
CA GLN A 72 -0.54 7.69 13.80
C GLN A 72 -0.88 7.15 12.42
N ASP A 73 -1.65 7.89 11.63
CA ASP A 73 -1.99 7.51 10.26
C ASP A 73 -0.74 7.45 9.37
N GLU A 74 0.17 8.42 9.49
CA GLU A 74 1.45 8.44 8.78
C GLU A 74 2.30 7.21 9.12
N ILE A 75 2.46 6.88 10.40
CA ILE A 75 3.21 5.70 10.86
C ILE A 75 2.54 4.41 10.36
N THR A 76 1.23 4.30 10.49
CA THR A 76 0.48 3.10 10.05
C THR A 76 0.62 2.87 8.55
N ASN A 77 0.48 3.91 7.74
CA ASN A 77 0.67 3.85 6.29
C ASN A 77 2.10 3.44 5.94
N LYS A 78 3.10 3.96 6.68
CA LYS A 78 4.49 3.61 6.44
C LYS A 78 4.80 2.15 6.79
N ILE A 79 4.31 1.65 7.93
CA ILE A 79 4.44 0.24 8.32
C ILE A 79 3.79 -0.66 7.26
N PHE A 80 2.57 -0.34 6.86
CA PHE A 80 1.84 -1.10 5.84
C PHE A 80 2.64 -1.16 4.53
N TYR A 81 3.15 -0.02 4.08
CA TYR A 81 3.98 0.09 2.89
C TYR A 81 5.23 -0.80 2.97
N GLU A 82 6.03 -0.66 4.03
CA GLU A 82 7.29 -1.41 4.18
C GLU A 82 7.04 -2.93 4.29
N MET A 83 6.00 -3.32 5.01
CA MET A 83 5.61 -4.73 5.11
C MET A 83 5.11 -5.27 3.77
N HIS A 84 4.26 -4.53 3.07
CA HIS A 84 3.70 -4.99 1.80
C HIS A 84 4.79 -5.14 0.73
N VAL A 85 5.69 -4.16 0.61
CA VAL A 85 6.84 -4.21 -0.30
C VAL A 85 7.67 -5.46 -0.05
N LYS A 86 7.98 -5.77 1.21
CA LYS A 86 8.83 -6.93 1.54
C LYS A 86 8.12 -8.28 1.42
N LEU A 87 6.84 -8.34 1.78
CA LEU A 87 6.06 -9.59 1.76
C LEU A 87 5.63 -10.00 0.34
N THR A 88 5.32 -9.02 -0.51
CA THR A 88 4.73 -9.29 -1.83
C THR A 88 5.78 -9.28 -2.94
N ILE A 89 6.85 -8.51 -2.80
CA ILE A 89 7.78 -8.18 -3.88
C ILE A 89 9.15 -8.85 -3.68
N GLY A 90 9.54 -9.21 -2.43
CA GLY A 90 10.83 -9.85 -2.15
C GLY A 90 12.01 -9.12 -2.79
N GLU A 91 12.89 -9.85 -3.51
CA GLU A 91 14.04 -9.30 -4.21
C GLU A 91 13.69 -8.41 -5.42
N ARG A 92 12.41 -8.32 -5.81
CA ARG A 92 11.92 -7.47 -6.90
C ARG A 92 11.62 -6.02 -6.48
N ALA A 93 12.23 -5.53 -5.40
CA ALA A 93 12.06 -4.13 -4.97
C ALA A 93 12.38 -3.09 -6.07
N ASN A 94 13.21 -3.46 -7.07
CA ASN A 94 13.49 -2.63 -8.24
C ASN A 94 12.29 -2.52 -9.22
N ASP A 95 11.35 -3.47 -9.20
CA ASP A 95 10.15 -3.42 -10.05
C ASP A 95 9.06 -2.49 -9.48
N TRP A 96 9.14 -2.20 -8.19
CA TRP A 96 8.19 -1.34 -7.49
C TRP A 96 8.06 0.05 -8.12
N GLN A 97 9.20 0.68 -8.43
CA GLN A 97 9.23 2.01 -9.04
C GLN A 97 8.58 2.01 -10.43
N LYS A 98 8.70 0.92 -11.16
CA LYS A 98 8.03 0.75 -12.46
C LYS A 98 6.52 0.61 -12.32
N HIS A 99 6.03 -0.02 -11.25
CA HIS A 99 4.61 -0.29 -11.06
C HIS A 99 3.87 0.93 -10.52
N PHE A 100 4.35 1.54 -9.44
CA PHE A 100 3.62 2.60 -8.72
C PHE A 100 4.28 3.98 -8.80
N GLY A 101 5.54 4.06 -9.20
CA GLY A 101 6.35 5.28 -9.23
C GLY A 101 6.94 5.64 -7.87
N ASP A 102 6.12 5.72 -6.84
CA ASP A 102 6.52 6.10 -5.48
C ASP A 102 5.52 5.57 -4.42
N PRO A 103 5.79 5.76 -3.09
CA PRO A 103 4.89 5.35 -2.02
C PRO A 103 3.49 5.93 -2.10
N GLU A 104 3.36 7.15 -2.60
CA GLU A 104 2.07 7.80 -2.78
C GLU A 104 1.26 7.13 -3.88
N GLY A 105 1.92 6.69 -4.96
CA GLY A 105 1.28 5.92 -6.02
C GLY A 105 0.65 4.63 -5.50
N MET A 106 1.35 3.93 -4.61
CA MET A 106 0.77 2.76 -3.96
C MET A 106 -0.43 3.10 -3.07
N ARG A 107 -0.32 4.17 -2.29
CA ARG A 107 -1.44 4.62 -1.44
C ARG A 107 -2.69 4.93 -2.27
N LEU A 108 -2.51 5.57 -3.42
CA LEU A 108 -3.59 5.84 -4.36
C LEU A 108 -4.19 4.55 -4.91
N HIS A 109 -3.36 3.59 -5.33
CA HIS A 109 -3.82 2.27 -5.79
C HIS A 109 -4.68 1.58 -4.73
N MET A 110 -4.19 1.44 -3.49
CA MET A 110 -4.92 0.78 -2.41
C MET A 110 -6.25 1.47 -2.10
N LYS A 111 -6.24 2.81 -2.02
CA LYS A 111 -7.46 3.59 -1.79
C LYS A 111 -8.47 3.43 -2.94
N GLY A 112 -8.00 3.41 -4.17
CA GLY A 112 -8.84 3.18 -5.35
C GLY A 112 -9.40 1.76 -5.34
N PHE A 113 -8.60 0.77 -4.96
CA PHE A 113 -9.00 -0.63 -4.89
C PHE A 113 -10.13 -0.88 -3.88
N ASP A 114 -10.04 -0.27 -2.69
CA ASP A 114 -11.13 -0.34 -1.70
C ASP A 114 -12.45 0.19 -2.29
N ARG A 115 -12.41 1.27 -3.05
CA ARG A 115 -13.59 1.85 -3.69
C ARG A 115 -14.09 1.01 -4.87
N PHE A 116 -13.16 0.51 -5.69
CA PHE A 116 -13.45 -0.36 -6.83
C PHE A 116 -14.22 -1.63 -6.41
N LEU A 117 -13.83 -2.25 -5.30
CA LEU A 117 -14.46 -3.47 -4.78
C LEU A 117 -15.89 -3.27 -4.26
N THR A 118 -16.36 -2.05 -4.05
CA THR A 118 -17.74 -1.82 -3.56
C THR A 118 -18.80 -2.14 -4.61
N PHE A 119 -18.47 -2.12 -5.91
CA PHE A 119 -19.39 -2.31 -7.02
C PHE A 119 -20.64 -1.42 -6.93
N THR A 120 -20.48 -0.19 -6.44
CA THR A 120 -21.50 0.86 -6.40
C THR A 120 -21.16 1.99 -7.36
N LEU A 121 -22.16 2.78 -7.76
CA LEU A 121 -21.91 3.95 -8.63
C LEU A 121 -20.93 4.94 -8.00
N ASP A 122 -21.13 5.30 -6.74
CA ASP A 122 -20.24 6.21 -6.01
C ASP A 122 -18.84 5.62 -5.85
N GLY A 123 -18.75 4.31 -5.56
CA GLY A 123 -17.48 3.61 -5.47
C GLY A 123 -16.72 3.59 -6.78
N HIS A 124 -17.43 3.35 -7.90
CA HIS A 124 -16.84 3.41 -9.24
C HIS A 124 -16.30 4.81 -9.57
N GLN A 125 -17.09 5.86 -9.33
CA GLN A 125 -16.68 7.24 -9.58
C GLN A 125 -15.46 7.65 -8.75
N ASP A 126 -15.45 7.27 -7.47
CA ASP A 126 -14.30 7.49 -6.59
C ASP A 126 -13.06 6.73 -7.07
N ALA A 127 -13.21 5.45 -7.42
CA ALA A 127 -12.11 4.63 -7.93
C ALA A 127 -11.53 5.21 -9.23
N GLU A 128 -12.39 5.59 -10.19
CA GLU A 128 -11.98 6.21 -11.45
C GLU A 128 -11.18 7.51 -11.21
N ARG A 129 -11.65 8.35 -10.29
CA ARG A 129 -10.94 9.59 -9.94
C ARG A 129 -9.57 9.30 -9.31
N ILE A 130 -9.50 8.38 -8.34
CA ILE A 130 -8.27 8.04 -7.63
C ILE A 130 -7.26 7.38 -8.56
N TYR A 131 -7.69 6.43 -9.36
CA TYR A 131 -6.84 5.75 -10.35
C TYR A 131 -6.39 6.71 -11.47
N GLY A 132 -7.25 7.68 -11.84
CA GLY A 132 -6.87 8.76 -12.73
C GLY A 132 -5.78 9.66 -12.17
N GLU A 133 -5.75 9.91 -10.86
CA GLU A 133 -4.66 10.63 -10.18
C GLU A 133 -3.36 9.82 -10.21
N LEU A 134 -3.43 8.51 -9.93
CA LEU A 134 -2.28 7.60 -10.01
C LEU A 134 -1.70 7.57 -11.43
N TYR A 135 -2.55 7.38 -12.44
CA TYR A 135 -2.15 7.37 -13.84
C TYR A 135 -1.48 8.67 -14.27
N LYS A 136 -2.07 9.82 -13.93
CA LYS A 136 -1.49 11.15 -14.25
C LYS A 136 -0.12 11.37 -13.60
N LYS A 137 0.06 10.85 -12.39
CA LYS A 137 1.33 10.97 -11.67
C LYS A 137 2.45 10.16 -12.31
N ASN A 138 2.13 8.97 -12.82
CA ASN A 138 3.06 8.07 -13.50
C ASN A 138 2.39 7.38 -14.71
N PRO A 139 2.24 8.07 -15.86
CA PRO A 139 1.58 7.51 -17.05
C PRO A 139 2.28 6.28 -17.63
N GLU A 140 3.60 6.16 -17.39
CA GLU A 140 4.42 5.02 -17.80
C GLU A 140 4.48 3.93 -16.70
N GLY A 141 3.75 4.08 -15.62
CA GLY A 141 3.66 3.09 -14.55
C GLY A 141 2.72 1.95 -14.88
N GLY A 142 3.12 0.72 -14.59
CA GLY A 142 2.32 -0.47 -14.88
C GLY A 142 0.99 -0.49 -14.14
N MET A 143 0.99 -0.14 -12.84
CA MET A 143 -0.21 -0.23 -12.01
C MET A 143 -1.27 0.81 -12.36
N GLY A 144 -0.87 2.06 -12.64
CA GLY A 144 -1.83 3.10 -13.07
C GLY A 144 -2.54 2.72 -14.37
N ASN A 145 -1.83 2.12 -15.32
CA ASN A 145 -2.42 1.60 -16.54
C ASN A 145 -3.34 0.40 -16.25
N LEU A 146 -2.94 -0.56 -15.43
CA LEU A 146 -3.77 -1.71 -15.06
C LEU A 146 -5.09 -1.28 -14.41
N ASP A 147 -5.03 -0.37 -13.45
CA ASP A 147 -6.19 0.14 -12.72
C ASP A 147 -7.17 0.86 -13.65
N MET A 148 -6.67 1.70 -14.57
CA MET A 148 -7.51 2.34 -15.58
C MET A 148 -8.17 1.34 -16.53
N GLY A 149 -7.48 0.27 -16.88
CA GLY A 149 -8.06 -0.82 -17.66
C GLY A 149 -9.22 -1.50 -16.92
N TRP A 150 -9.07 -1.80 -15.65
CA TRP A 150 -10.13 -2.38 -14.80
C TRP A 150 -11.32 -1.43 -14.62
N ILE A 151 -11.12 -0.11 -14.57
CA ILE A 151 -12.21 0.87 -14.57
C ILE A 151 -13.06 0.76 -15.85
N HIS A 152 -12.43 0.64 -17.02
CA HIS A 152 -13.18 0.48 -18.26
C HIS A 152 -13.95 -0.85 -18.31
N TRP A 153 -13.38 -1.94 -17.79
CA TRP A 153 -14.07 -3.20 -17.63
C TRP A 153 -15.29 -3.06 -16.68
N GLN A 154 -15.11 -2.44 -15.54
CA GLN A 154 -16.18 -2.22 -14.56
C GLN A 154 -17.33 -1.37 -15.14
N LYS A 155 -17.03 -0.34 -15.95
CA LYS A 155 -18.05 0.44 -16.66
C LYS A 155 -18.96 -0.43 -17.53
N ILE A 156 -18.41 -1.43 -18.18
CA ILE A 156 -19.17 -2.36 -19.03
C ILE A 156 -20.04 -3.26 -18.17
N VAL A 157 -19.45 -3.91 -17.16
CA VAL A 157 -20.14 -4.87 -16.30
C VAL A 157 -21.29 -4.21 -15.51
N MET A 158 -21.10 -2.98 -15.08
CA MET A 158 -22.11 -2.22 -14.32
C MET A 158 -23.10 -1.45 -15.23
N GLY A 159 -22.93 -1.49 -16.55
CA GLY A 159 -23.80 -0.74 -17.47
C GLY A 159 -23.63 0.79 -17.38
N LEU A 160 -22.46 1.28 -16.98
CA LEU A 160 -22.18 2.71 -16.77
C LEU A 160 -21.64 3.42 -18.03
N THR A 161 -21.55 2.73 -19.15
CA THR A 161 -21.05 3.28 -20.42
C THR A 161 -22.14 3.28 -21.49
N ASN A 162 -22.23 4.38 -22.23
CA ASN A 162 -23.08 4.49 -23.43
C ASN A 162 -22.38 3.95 -24.68
N ASP A 163 -21.06 3.73 -24.63
CA ASP A 163 -20.26 3.14 -25.70
C ASP A 163 -19.38 1.99 -25.17
N PRO A 164 -19.94 0.78 -25.08
CA PRO A 164 -19.19 -0.39 -24.63
C PRO A 164 -17.98 -0.71 -25.54
N LYS A 165 -18.09 -0.46 -26.86
CA LYS A 165 -16.99 -0.73 -27.80
C LYS A 165 -15.79 0.17 -27.50
N GLN A 166 -16.03 1.45 -27.22
CA GLN A 166 -14.98 2.37 -26.83
C GLN A 166 -14.37 1.98 -25.47
N SER A 167 -15.17 1.55 -24.50
CA SER A 167 -14.68 1.09 -23.21
C SER A 167 -13.82 -0.18 -23.34
N ILE A 168 -14.21 -1.15 -24.18
CA ILE A 168 -13.40 -2.33 -24.50
C ILE A 168 -12.06 -1.92 -25.11
N LYS A 169 -12.09 -1.03 -26.09
CA LYS A 169 -10.87 -0.55 -26.76
C LYS A 169 -9.90 0.09 -25.76
N LEU A 170 -10.38 1.02 -24.95
CA LEU A 170 -9.55 1.71 -23.93
C LEU A 170 -9.06 0.74 -22.86
N GLY A 171 -9.91 -0.16 -22.38
CA GLY A 171 -9.50 -1.19 -21.41
C GLY A 171 -8.36 -2.06 -21.93
N ARG A 172 -8.44 -2.46 -23.22
CA ARG A 172 -7.39 -3.23 -23.88
C ARG A 172 -6.09 -2.42 -24.05
N GLU A 173 -6.17 -1.17 -24.52
CA GLU A 173 -4.99 -0.31 -24.67
C GLU A 173 -4.25 -0.11 -23.35
N PHE A 174 -4.97 0.12 -22.26
CA PHE A 174 -4.41 0.20 -20.91
C PHE A 174 -3.84 -1.15 -20.44
N GLY A 175 -4.53 -2.26 -20.68
CA GLY A 175 -4.07 -3.60 -20.36
C GLY A 175 -2.78 -3.99 -21.10
N GLU A 176 -2.67 -3.69 -22.39
CA GLU A 176 -1.47 -3.94 -23.19
C GLU A 176 -0.26 -3.15 -22.68
N LYS A 177 -0.45 -1.88 -22.32
CA LYS A 177 0.60 -1.05 -21.70
C LYS A 177 1.02 -1.62 -20.35
N ALA A 178 0.06 -1.96 -19.49
CA ALA A 178 0.35 -2.56 -18.20
C ALA A 178 1.14 -3.87 -18.36
N HIS A 179 0.73 -4.73 -19.27
CA HIS A 179 1.40 -6.01 -19.53
C HIS A 179 2.83 -5.84 -20.07
N ALA A 180 3.04 -4.90 -20.97
CA ALA A 180 4.38 -4.59 -21.49
C ALA A 180 5.37 -4.15 -20.38
N ILE A 181 4.87 -3.51 -19.31
CA ILE A 181 5.68 -3.01 -18.20
C ILE A 181 5.85 -4.07 -17.10
N MET A 182 4.75 -4.75 -16.74
CA MET A 182 4.69 -5.63 -15.57
C MET A 182 4.99 -7.09 -15.91
N GLY A 183 4.52 -7.56 -17.07
CA GLY A 183 4.70 -8.94 -17.50
C GLY A 183 4.03 -9.98 -16.59
N ASP A 184 3.04 -9.57 -15.80
CA ASP A 184 2.40 -10.41 -14.78
C ASP A 184 1.05 -11.00 -15.19
N GLY A 185 0.53 -11.92 -14.37
CA GLY A 185 -0.75 -12.58 -14.62
C GLY A 185 -1.96 -11.66 -14.51
N ASN A 186 -1.90 -10.58 -13.72
CA ASN A 186 -3.01 -9.66 -13.51
C ASN A 186 -3.32 -8.87 -14.80
N SER A 187 -2.27 -8.39 -15.46
CA SER A 187 -2.41 -7.69 -16.73
C SER A 187 -2.90 -8.63 -17.85
N LEU A 188 -2.47 -9.90 -17.86
CA LEU A 188 -3.01 -10.93 -18.77
C LEU A 188 -4.50 -11.21 -18.53
N THR A 189 -4.92 -11.24 -17.26
CA THR A 189 -6.34 -11.46 -16.92
C THR A 189 -7.22 -10.35 -17.48
N LEU A 190 -6.80 -9.09 -17.38
CA LEU A 190 -7.53 -7.98 -17.98
C LEU A 190 -7.64 -8.08 -19.51
N LEU A 191 -6.61 -8.57 -20.19
CA LEU A 191 -6.60 -8.74 -21.66
C LEU A 191 -7.47 -9.91 -22.13
N ALA A 192 -7.78 -10.87 -21.24
CA ALA A 192 -8.61 -12.04 -21.53
C ALA A 192 -10.11 -11.80 -21.30
N THR A 193 -10.50 -10.66 -20.73
CA THR A 193 -11.90 -10.28 -20.46
C THR A 193 -12.47 -9.38 -21.53
#